data_30719ca07cb3490c1f0dffe19c1f6302
#
_entry.id   30719ca07cb3490c1f0dffe19c1f6302
#
_cell.length_a   1.000
_cell.length_b   1.000
_cell.length_c   1.000
_cell.angle_alpha   90.00
_cell.angle_beta   90.00
_cell.angle_gamma   90.00
#
_symmetry.space_group_name_H-M   'P 1'
#
loop_
_entity.id
_entity.type
_entity.pdbx_description
1 polymer ?
#
loop_
_entity_poly.entity_id
_entity_poly.type
_entity_poly.pdbx_seq_one_letter_code
_entity_poly.pdbx_strand_id
1 'polypeptide(L)'
;MAADNRAAKSTNDAEETITVVADGAQQSATSGYQPLSSATATLTSMPLLDIPQVVNTVSDRVLEDQHATSLDEALYNVANVVQTNTLGGTQDAFTRRGFGANRDGSIMTNGLRTVLPRSFNAATERVEVLKGPASTLYGILDPGGLINVITKRPERQFSGSVSGTSTSFGGGTGSVDITGPIEGTNLAYRLIGEYQNEDYWRNFGKNKSSFIAPSLTWFGERATVTASYSHRDYSAPFDRGTIFDLNTGHAVNVDRKTRFDEAFNITDGYSDLAQLNAEYRLNDAWTARFDYSYSQDHYNDNQARVMAYDSATGNLTRRVDGTHGSTQKMHSTRADLQGNVVVGGFYNELLTGVAYENYDLLRTDMLRCKNVKGFNIYHPVYGTLDTCNTVSASDS
;
A
#
# COMPACT_ATOMS: atom_id res chain seq x y z
N MET A 1 11.70 -21.38 -78.82
CA MET A 1 11.43 -22.34 -77.76
C MET A 1 12.34 -22.05 -76.61
N ALA A 2 11.83 -21.34 -75.64
CA ALA A 2 12.54 -20.97 -74.42
C ALA A 2 11.88 -21.74 -73.25
N ALA A 3 12.65 -22.57 -72.60
CA ALA A 3 12.23 -23.34 -71.43
C ALA A 3 12.34 -22.50 -70.19
N ASP A 4 11.23 -22.36 -69.52
CA ASP A 4 11.05 -21.61 -68.27
C ASP A 4 11.47 -22.51 -67.09
N ASN A 5 12.54 -22.11 -66.41
CA ASN A 5 13.08 -22.81 -65.28
C ASN A 5 12.66 -22.09 -64.01
N ARG A 6 11.50 -22.43 -63.46
CA ARG A 6 11.02 -21.94 -62.15
C ARG A 6 11.63 -22.77 -61.05
N ALA A 7 12.66 -22.23 -60.41
CA ALA A 7 13.15 -22.79 -59.16
C ALA A 7 12.17 -22.52 -58.04
N ALA A 8 11.73 -23.59 -57.38
CA ALA A 8 10.93 -23.56 -56.16
C ALA A 8 11.72 -22.94 -55.01
N LYS A 9 11.22 -21.86 -54.48
CA LYS A 9 11.73 -21.16 -53.29
C LYS A 9 11.20 -21.91 -52.06
N SER A 10 12.09 -22.66 -51.40
CA SER A 10 11.84 -23.25 -50.08
C SER A 10 11.63 -22.11 -49.07
N THR A 11 10.43 -21.95 -48.58
CA THR A 11 10.14 -21.15 -47.41
C THR A 11 10.54 -21.95 -46.19
N ASN A 12 11.68 -21.63 -45.61
CA ASN A 12 12.01 -22.00 -44.25
C ASN A 12 11.11 -21.09 -43.36
N ASP A 13 10.04 -21.63 -42.85
CA ASP A 13 9.36 -21.08 -41.68
C ASP A 13 10.29 -21.31 -40.49
N ALA A 14 11.13 -20.30 -40.20
CA ALA A 14 11.79 -20.23 -38.94
C ALA A 14 10.69 -19.92 -37.89
N GLU A 15 10.32 -20.91 -37.11
CA GLU A 15 9.63 -20.66 -35.85
C GLU A 15 10.49 -19.69 -35.04
N GLU A 16 10.03 -18.43 -34.94
CA GLU A 16 10.57 -17.50 -33.96
C GLU A 16 10.23 -18.04 -32.57
N THR A 17 11.13 -18.81 -32.03
CA THR A 17 11.08 -19.19 -30.63
C THR A 17 11.39 -17.92 -29.83
N ILE A 18 10.37 -17.25 -29.31
CA ILE A 18 10.53 -16.20 -28.32
C ILE A 18 11.04 -16.88 -27.05
N THR A 19 12.34 -16.93 -26.89
CA THR A 19 12.95 -17.34 -25.63
C THR A 19 12.78 -16.18 -24.67
N VAL A 20 11.71 -16.22 -23.83
CA VAL A 20 11.61 -15.37 -22.68
C VAL A 20 12.67 -15.87 -21.69
N VAL A 21 13.86 -15.28 -21.75
CA VAL A 21 14.83 -15.41 -20.68
C VAL A 21 14.21 -14.63 -19.51
N ALA A 22 13.65 -15.34 -18.56
CA ALA A 22 13.34 -14.78 -17.26
C ALA A 22 14.66 -14.43 -16.59
N ASP A 23 15.21 -13.27 -16.91
CA ASP A 23 16.18 -12.62 -16.06
C ASP A 23 15.43 -12.35 -14.75
N GLY A 24 15.91 -12.92 -13.64
CA GLY A 24 15.23 -12.87 -12.33
C GLY A 24 15.18 -11.48 -11.68
N ALA A 25 15.41 -10.45 -12.44
CA ALA A 25 14.95 -9.12 -12.15
C ALA A 25 13.48 -9.07 -12.60
N GLN A 26 12.56 -8.77 -11.69
CA GLN A 26 11.30 -8.17 -12.08
C GLN A 26 11.66 -6.90 -12.85
N GLN A 27 12.02 -7.04 -14.13
CA GLN A 27 11.90 -5.94 -15.06
C GLN A 27 10.50 -5.41 -14.86
N SER A 28 10.38 -4.10 -14.70
CA SER A 28 9.09 -3.44 -14.64
C SER A 28 8.20 -4.07 -15.73
N ALA A 29 7.35 -4.99 -15.32
CA ALA A 29 6.43 -5.69 -16.22
C ALA A 29 5.39 -4.72 -16.79
N THR A 30 5.66 -3.44 -16.69
CA THR A 30 4.80 -2.31 -16.97
C THR A 30 5.49 -1.31 -17.89
N SER A 31 5.68 -1.68 -19.14
CA SER A 31 5.85 -0.63 -20.15
C SER A 31 4.46 -0.15 -20.58
N GLY A 32 3.96 0.93 -19.95
CA GLY A 32 2.70 1.55 -20.33
C GLY A 32 1.52 1.28 -19.39
N TYR A 33 0.30 1.46 -19.91
CA TYR A 33 -0.93 1.39 -19.12
C TYR A 33 -1.34 -0.04 -18.74
N GLN A 34 -0.88 -1.03 -19.46
CA GLN A 34 -1.32 -2.41 -19.29
C GLN A 34 -0.13 -3.30 -18.89
N PRO A 35 -0.11 -3.82 -17.68
CA PRO A 35 0.92 -4.76 -17.23
C PRO A 35 0.80 -6.08 -18.01
N LEU A 36 1.92 -6.70 -18.26
CA LEU A 36 1.99 -7.97 -19.02
C LEU A 36 1.93 -9.19 -18.11
N SER A 37 2.41 -9.07 -16.87
CA SER A 37 2.49 -10.19 -15.93
C SER A 37 2.24 -9.73 -14.48
N SER A 38 1.93 -10.68 -13.60
CA SER A 38 1.81 -10.49 -12.16
C SER A 38 2.29 -11.73 -11.43
N ALA A 39 2.87 -11.55 -10.25
CA ALA A 39 3.18 -12.63 -9.32
C ALA A 39 2.17 -12.71 -8.15
N THR A 40 1.27 -11.76 -8.01
CA THR A 40 0.36 -11.68 -6.85
C THR A 40 -0.62 -12.85 -6.80
N ALA A 41 -1.05 -13.41 -7.93
CA ALA A 41 -2.00 -14.51 -7.91
C ALA A 41 -1.36 -15.89 -7.72
N THR A 42 -0.10 -16.06 -8.13
CA THR A 42 0.53 -17.39 -8.25
C THR A 42 1.83 -17.50 -7.45
N LEU A 43 2.33 -16.40 -6.89
CA LEU A 43 3.66 -16.24 -6.29
C LEU A 43 4.82 -16.47 -7.29
N THR A 44 4.49 -16.68 -8.56
CA THR A 44 5.44 -16.80 -9.68
C THR A 44 5.04 -15.76 -10.73
N SER A 45 6.02 -15.16 -11.41
CA SER A 45 5.72 -14.21 -12.49
C SER A 45 5.06 -14.95 -13.65
N MET A 46 3.78 -14.67 -13.90
CA MET A 46 2.97 -15.32 -14.93
C MET A 46 2.29 -14.26 -15.80
N PRO A 47 2.20 -14.45 -17.13
CA PRO A 47 1.40 -13.57 -17.99
C PRO A 47 -0.03 -13.46 -17.46
N LEU A 48 -0.59 -12.24 -17.45
CA LEU A 48 -1.94 -12.02 -16.90
C LEU A 48 -3.03 -12.85 -17.58
N LEU A 49 -2.84 -13.19 -18.86
CA LEU A 49 -3.78 -14.01 -19.62
C LEU A 49 -3.80 -15.48 -19.18
N ASP A 50 -2.73 -15.96 -18.57
CA ASP A 50 -2.57 -17.34 -18.11
C ASP A 50 -2.98 -17.52 -16.64
N ILE A 51 -3.24 -16.42 -15.93
CA ILE A 51 -3.64 -16.45 -14.52
C ILE A 51 -5.12 -16.81 -14.42
N PRO A 52 -5.50 -17.92 -13.74
CA PRO A 52 -6.89 -18.36 -13.62
C PRO A 52 -7.70 -17.57 -12.57
N GLN A 53 -7.25 -16.39 -12.22
CA GLN A 53 -7.88 -15.49 -11.24
C GLN A 53 -7.90 -14.05 -11.77
N VAL A 54 -8.78 -13.23 -11.21
CA VAL A 54 -8.85 -11.81 -11.60
C VAL A 54 -7.82 -10.99 -10.83
N VAL A 55 -6.81 -10.51 -11.53
CA VAL A 55 -5.85 -9.53 -11.02
C VAL A 55 -6.06 -8.22 -11.76
N ASN A 56 -6.33 -7.15 -11.02
CA ASN A 56 -6.31 -5.80 -11.56
C ASN A 56 -5.00 -5.12 -11.13
N THR A 57 -4.26 -4.64 -12.09
CA THR A 57 -3.03 -3.88 -11.82
C THR A 57 -3.22 -2.43 -12.24
N VAL A 58 -2.92 -1.53 -11.31
CA VAL A 58 -2.77 -0.10 -11.57
C VAL A 58 -1.29 0.15 -11.75
N SER A 59 -0.87 0.39 -12.99
CA SER A 59 0.53 0.54 -13.34
C SER A 59 1.10 1.90 -12.89
N ASP A 60 2.42 2.00 -12.84
CA ASP A 60 3.17 3.23 -12.59
C ASP A 60 2.67 4.38 -13.49
N ARG A 61 2.48 4.11 -14.78
CA ARG A 61 1.99 5.09 -15.74
C ARG A 61 0.59 5.61 -15.39
N VAL A 62 -0.31 4.72 -14.96
CA VAL A 62 -1.65 5.13 -14.52
C VAL A 62 -1.57 5.96 -13.23
N LEU A 63 -0.73 5.57 -12.28
CA LEU A 63 -0.52 6.31 -11.04
C LEU A 63 0.02 7.72 -11.29
N GLU A 64 0.99 7.85 -12.20
CA GLU A 64 1.56 9.14 -12.60
C GLU A 64 0.54 10.03 -13.30
N ASP A 65 -0.17 9.52 -14.31
CA ASP A 65 -1.14 10.30 -15.09
C ASP A 65 -2.38 10.71 -14.26
N GLN A 66 -2.74 9.91 -13.25
CA GLN A 66 -3.80 10.25 -12.29
C GLN A 66 -3.32 11.13 -11.14
N HIS A 67 -2.00 11.35 -11.02
CA HIS A 67 -1.39 12.02 -9.86
C HIS A 67 -1.85 11.42 -8.52
N ALA A 68 -1.92 10.09 -8.46
CA ALA A 68 -2.37 9.39 -7.27
C ALA A 68 -1.40 9.65 -6.10
N THR A 69 -1.92 10.15 -4.98
CA THR A 69 -1.16 10.46 -3.76
C THR A 69 -1.50 9.53 -2.60
N SER A 70 -2.48 8.66 -2.81
CA SER A 70 -2.97 7.72 -1.80
C SER A 70 -3.46 6.42 -2.43
N LEU A 71 -3.62 5.39 -1.60
CA LEU A 71 -4.09 4.09 -2.06
C LEU A 71 -5.55 4.15 -2.54
N ASP A 72 -6.37 4.98 -1.93
CA ASP A 72 -7.77 5.19 -2.35
C ASP A 72 -7.86 5.85 -3.73
N GLU A 73 -7.01 6.83 -4.04
CA GLU A 73 -6.93 7.42 -5.37
C GLU A 73 -6.42 6.42 -6.40
N ALA A 74 -5.38 5.66 -6.06
CA ALA A 74 -4.86 4.60 -6.91
C ALA A 74 -5.93 3.55 -7.26
N LEU A 75 -6.80 3.22 -6.31
CA LEU A 75 -7.83 2.19 -6.46
C LEU A 75 -9.19 2.71 -6.96
N TYR A 76 -9.33 4.01 -7.20
CA TYR A 76 -10.60 4.63 -7.57
C TYR A 76 -11.28 3.96 -8.79
N ASN A 77 -10.50 3.53 -9.76
CA ASN A 77 -10.99 2.87 -10.97
C ASN A 77 -11.01 1.34 -10.89
N VAL A 78 -10.69 0.76 -9.73
CA VAL A 78 -10.72 -0.70 -9.56
C VAL A 78 -12.10 -1.13 -9.09
N ALA A 79 -12.87 -1.78 -9.97
CA ALA A 79 -14.23 -2.21 -9.67
C ALA A 79 -14.30 -3.14 -8.45
N ASN A 80 -15.35 -2.99 -7.63
CA ASN A 80 -15.61 -3.80 -6.42
C ASN A 80 -14.54 -3.67 -5.31
N VAL A 81 -13.78 -2.58 -5.32
CA VAL A 81 -12.93 -2.15 -4.20
C VAL A 81 -13.48 -0.82 -3.70
N VAL A 82 -13.80 -0.75 -2.43
CA VAL A 82 -14.42 0.44 -1.82
C VAL A 82 -13.73 0.74 -0.51
N GLN A 83 -13.32 1.99 -0.34
CA GLN A 83 -12.81 2.49 0.92
C GLN A 83 -13.88 2.37 2.01
N THR A 84 -13.45 1.95 3.19
CA THR A 84 -14.33 1.77 4.36
C THR A 84 -13.94 2.71 5.50
N ASN A 85 -14.09 2.26 6.74
CA ASN A 85 -13.71 3.06 7.89
C ASN A 85 -12.19 3.20 8.03
N THR A 86 -11.66 4.31 7.54
CA THR A 86 -10.23 4.67 7.56
C THR A 86 -9.75 5.17 8.91
N LEU A 87 -10.50 5.00 9.97
CA LEU A 87 -10.21 5.51 11.30
C LEU A 87 -9.86 7.01 11.29
N GLY A 88 -10.83 7.81 10.84
CA GLY A 88 -10.65 9.26 10.77
C GLY A 88 -9.68 9.75 9.68
N GLY A 89 -9.43 8.94 8.65
CA GLY A 89 -8.54 9.30 7.55
C GLY A 89 -7.07 8.91 7.77
N THR A 90 -6.74 8.19 8.85
CA THR A 90 -5.35 7.92 9.24
C THR A 90 -4.81 6.58 8.75
N GLN A 91 -5.69 5.66 8.30
CA GLN A 91 -5.30 4.31 7.88
C GLN A 91 -5.96 3.90 6.56
N ASP A 92 -5.29 2.99 5.85
CA ASP A 92 -5.87 2.32 4.69
C ASP A 92 -6.89 1.28 5.16
N ALA A 93 -8.09 1.30 4.57
CA ALA A 93 -9.14 0.33 4.86
C ALA A 93 -10.07 0.17 3.65
N PHE A 94 -10.15 -1.07 3.14
CA PHE A 94 -10.93 -1.37 1.93
C PHE A 94 -11.74 -2.65 2.07
N THR A 95 -12.96 -2.64 1.55
CA THR A 95 -13.67 -3.87 1.23
C THR A 95 -13.43 -4.25 -0.24
N ARG A 96 -13.34 -5.55 -0.48
CA ARG A 96 -13.16 -6.16 -1.80
C ARG A 96 -14.31 -7.15 -2.03
N ARG A 97 -15.11 -6.92 -3.05
CA ARG A 97 -16.32 -7.72 -3.30
C ARG A 97 -17.26 -7.84 -2.08
N GLY A 98 -17.31 -6.79 -1.23
CA GLY A 98 -18.11 -6.77 -0.01
C GLY A 98 -17.46 -7.46 1.20
N PHE A 99 -16.28 -8.03 1.07
CA PHE A 99 -15.51 -8.65 2.14
C PHE A 99 -14.34 -7.75 2.59
N GLY A 100 -13.87 -7.96 3.79
CA GLY A 100 -12.78 -7.23 4.41
C GLY A 100 -13.28 -6.31 5.51
N ALA A 101 -12.65 -6.44 6.67
CA ALA A 101 -12.80 -5.54 7.79
C ALA A 101 -11.69 -4.50 7.76
N ASN A 102 -11.76 -3.52 8.65
CA ASN A 102 -10.67 -2.62 8.86
C ASN A 102 -9.43 -3.39 9.33
N ARG A 103 -8.33 -3.24 8.60
CA ARG A 103 -7.02 -3.79 9.01
C ARG A 103 -7.03 -5.32 9.17
N ASP A 104 -7.58 -6.01 8.20
CA ASP A 104 -7.65 -7.47 8.18
C ASP A 104 -6.35 -8.14 7.69
N GLY A 105 -5.28 -7.36 7.47
CA GLY A 105 -4.00 -7.86 6.95
C GLY A 105 -4.02 -8.19 5.46
N SER A 106 -5.04 -7.80 4.73
CA SER A 106 -5.16 -8.04 3.29
C SER A 106 -4.53 -6.96 2.41
N ILE A 107 -3.97 -5.91 3.01
CA ILE A 107 -3.11 -4.94 2.33
C ILE A 107 -1.67 -5.34 2.61
N MET A 108 -0.96 -5.71 1.56
CA MET A 108 0.40 -6.25 1.62
C MET A 108 1.38 -5.33 0.90
N THR A 109 2.65 -5.44 1.25
CA THR A 109 3.74 -4.81 0.50
C THR A 109 4.69 -5.87 -0.01
N ASN A 110 4.89 -5.92 -1.33
CA ASN A 110 5.71 -6.93 -2.03
C ASN A 110 5.29 -8.39 -1.69
N GLY A 111 3.98 -8.62 -1.53
CA GLY A 111 3.42 -9.93 -1.23
C GLY A 111 3.59 -10.41 0.21
N LEU A 112 4.04 -9.56 1.11
CA LEU A 112 4.19 -9.84 2.54
C LEU A 112 3.28 -8.92 3.36
N ARG A 113 2.71 -9.44 4.45
CA ARG A 113 1.88 -8.65 5.36
C ARG A 113 2.70 -7.61 6.08
N THR A 114 2.11 -6.42 6.24
CA THR A 114 2.72 -5.29 6.95
C THR A 114 1.69 -4.61 7.86
N VAL A 115 2.17 -3.82 8.80
CA VAL A 115 1.35 -3.01 9.71
C VAL A 115 1.39 -1.52 9.37
N LEU A 116 1.74 -1.18 8.15
CA LEU A 116 1.81 0.22 7.70
C LEU A 116 0.42 0.87 7.75
N PRO A 117 0.26 2.05 8.37
CA PRO A 117 -1.03 2.75 8.42
C PRO A 117 -1.46 3.24 7.03
N ARG A 118 -0.48 3.67 6.23
CA ARG A 118 -0.61 4.03 4.83
C ARG A 118 0.43 3.30 4.02
N SER A 119 0.00 2.47 3.11
CA SER A 119 0.88 1.61 2.31
C SER A 119 1.37 2.28 1.03
N PHE A 120 0.66 3.30 0.54
CA PHE A 120 1.03 4.06 -0.66
C PHE A 120 1.97 5.23 -0.31
N ASN A 121 3.06 5.37 -1.08
CA ASN A 121 4.07 6.43 -0.92
C ASN A 121 4.91 6.59 -2.20
N ALA A 122 5.88 7.50 -2.23
CA ALA A 122 6.75 7.76 -3.38
C ALA A 122 7.55 6.52 -3.87
N ALA A 123 7.73 5.51 -3.02
CA ALA A 123 8.36 4.26 -3.42
C ALA A 123 7.39 3.25 -4.07
N THR A 124 6.11 3.57 -4.19
CA THR A 124 5.14 2.70 -4.88
C THR A 124 5.42 2.69 -6.38
N GLU A 125 5.61 1.50 -6.94
CA GLU A 125 5.73 1.29 -8.39
C GLU A 125 4.35 1.04 -9.00
N ARG A 126 3.59 0.09 -8.43
CA ARG A 126 2.25 -0.26 -8.89
C ARG A 126 1.41 -0.86 -7.76
N VAL A 127 0.12 -0.95 -7.99
CA VAL A 127 -0.81 -1.59 -7.06
C VAL A 127 -1.53 -2.72 -7.76
N GLU A 128 -1.49 -3.91 -7.19
CA GLU A 128 -2.16 -5.10 -7.71
C GLU A 128 -3.30 -5.51 -6.77
N VAL A 129 -4.46 -5.80 -7.34
CA VAL A 129 -5.63 -6.25 -6.59
C VAL A 129 -6.01 -7.65 -7.07
N LEU A 130 -5.74 -8.64 -6.25
CA LEU A 130 -6.21 -10.00 -6.45
C LEU A 130 -7.64 -10.12 -5.93
N LYS A 131 -8.58 -10.52 -6.78
CA LYS A 131 -10.00 -10.65 -6.45
C LYS A 131 -10.41 -12.11 -6.32
N GLY A 132 -10.84 -12.48 -5.12
CA GLY A 132 -11.28 -13.84 -4.81
C GLY A 132 -10.39 -14.51 -3.77
N PRO A 133 -10.65 -15.79 -3.42
CA PRO A 133 -9.92 -16.50 -2.39
C PRO A 133 -8.42 -16.59 -2.69
N ALA A 134 -7.60 -16.16 -1.76
CA ALA A 134 -6.13 -16.20 -1.84
C ALA A 134 -5.49 -16.97 -0.68
N SER A 135 -6.30 -17.56 0.19
CA SER A 135 -5.85 -18.19 1.45
C SER A 135 -4.90 -19.37 1.24
N THR A 136 -4.95 -20.04 0.10
CA THR A 136 -4.03 -21.15 -0.23
C THR A 136 -2.57 -20.68 -0.28
N LEU A 137 -2.33 -19.46 -0.75
CA LEU A 137 -0.98 -18.91 -0.96
C LEU A 137 -0.58 -17.91 0.13
N TYR A 138 -1.56 -17.22 0.72
CA TYR A 138 -1.33 -16.10 1.62
C TYR A 138 -1.85 -16.33 3.06
N GLY A 139 -2.26 -17.56 3.38
CA GLY A 139 -2.78 -17.88 4.71
C GLY A 139 -4.18 -17.29 4.97
N ILE A 140 -4.49 -17.01 6.23
CA ILE A 140 -5.82 -16.56 6.64
C ILE A 140 -6.13 -15.18 6.08
N LEU A 141 -7.07 -15.11 5.14
CA LEU A 141 -7.57 -13.89 4.50
C LEU A 141 -9.08 -13.99 4.27
N ASP A 142 -9.74 -12.84 4.22
CA ASP A 142 -11.12 -12.76 3.76
C ASP A 142 -11.25 -13.18 2.27
N PRO A 143 -12.37 -13.80 1.87
CA PRO A 143 -12.53 -14.34 0.51
C PRO A 143 -12.63 -13.25 -0.58
N GLY A 144 -12.65 -11.98 -0.21
CA GLY A 144 -12.61 -10.85 -1.14
C GLY A 144 -11.30 -10.71 -1.92
N GLY A 145 -10.20 -11.28 -1.41
CA GLY A 145 -8.88 -11.18 -1.98
C GLY A 145 -7.94 -10.22 -1.23
N LEU A 146 -6.91 -9.73 -1.89
CA LEU A 146 -5.90 -8.84 -1.29
C LEU A 146 -5.53 -7.66 -2.20
N ILE A 147 -4.94 -6.65 -1.61
CA ILE A 147 -4.29 -5.53 -2.28
C ILE A 147 -2.78 -5.65 -2.01
N ASN A 148 -1.98 -5.65 -3.06
CA ASN A 148 -0.53 -5.75 -2.97
C ASN A 148 0.12 -4.50 -3.55
N VAL A 149 0.78 -3.73 -2.71
CA VAL A 149 1.57 -2.56 -3.10
C VAL A 149 2.98 -3.03 -3.45
N ILE A 150 3.36 -2.87 -4.70
CA ILE A 150 4.69 -3.22 -5.19
C ILE A 150 5.56 -1.98 -5.16
N THR A 151 6.75 -2.12 -4.59
CA THR A 151 7.70 -1.03 -4.45
C THR A 151 8.75 -1.02 -5.54
N LYS A 152 9.21 0.16 -5.90
CA LYS A 152 10.31 0.40 -6.85
C LYS A 152 11.59 -0.27 -6.37
N ARG A 153 12.32 -0.91 -7.28
CA ARG A 153 13.60 -1.57 -7.01
C ARG A 153 14.78 -0.83 -7.64
N PRO A 154 16.01 -1.04 -7.15
CA PRO A 154 17.22 -0.56 -7.81
C PRO A 154 17.35 -1.04 -9.25
N GLU A 155 17.77 -0.15 -10.15
CA GLU A 155 17.93 -0.40 -11.57
C GLU A 155 19.40 -0.38 -11.99
N ARG A 156 19.77 -1.17 -13.02
CA ARG A 156 21.12 -1.19 -13.58
C ARG A 156 21.46 -0.01 -14.51
N GLN A 157 20.43 0.79 -14.82
CA GLN A 157 20.60 2.04 -15.57
C GLN A 157 20.37 3.22 -14.63
N PHE A 158 21.17 4.27 -14.79
CA PHE A 158 20.96 5.48 -14.04
C PHE A 158 19.67 6.15 -14.48
N SER A 159 18.80 6.44 -13.51
CA SER A 159 17.58 7.19 -13.70
C SER A 159 17.37 8.10 -12.49
N GLY A 160 16.77 9.24 -12.71
CA GLY A 160 16.43 10.16 -11.63
C GLY A 160 15.25 11.03 -11.99
N SER A 161 14.40 11.27 -11.01
CA SER A 161 13.27 12.18 -11.13
C SER A 161 13.15 13.07 -9.90
N VAL A 162 12.65 14.28 -10.12
CA VAL A 162 12.23 15.21 -9.06
C VAL A 162 10.81 15.63 -9.39
N SER A 163 9.92 15.52 -8.44
CA SER A 163 8.54 15.97 -8.61
C SER A 163 8.13 16.95 -7.52
N GLY A 164 7.15 17.78 -7.85
CA GLY A 164 6.55 18.71 -6.90
C GLY A 164 5.09 18.93 -7.25
N THR A 165 4.23 18.84 -6.26
CA THR A 165 2.79 19.12 -6.38
C THR A 165 2.40 20.21 -5.40
N SER A 166 1.43 21.02 -5.77
CA SER A 166 0.82 22.04 -4.91
C SER A 166 -0.67 21.84 -4.89
N THR A 167 -1.28 21.95 -3.72
CA THR A 167 -2.73 21.80 -3.57
C THR A 167 -3.44 23.15 -3.59
N SER A 168 -4.69 23.17 -4.02
CA SER A 168 -5.55 24.37 -3.95
C SER A 168 -5.91 24.78 -2.52
N PHE A 169 -5.62 23.94 -1.54
CA PHE A 169 -5.88 24.21 -0.12
C PHE A 169 -4.69 24.89 0.55
N GLY A 170 -3.50 24.84 -0.04
CA GLY A 170 -2.24 25.39 0.45
C GLY A 170 -1.21 24.30 0.73
N GLY A 171 0.05 24.66 0.52
CA GLY A 171 1.17 23.73 0.67
C GLY A 171 1.35 22.78 -0.51
N GLY A 172 2.06 21.69 -0.30
CA GLY A 172 2.37 20.71 -1.34
C GLY A 172 3.29 19.59 -0.88
N THR A 173 3.64 18.75 -1.84
CA THR A 173 4.54 17.60 -1.68
C THR A 173 5.70 17.70 -2.68
N GLY A 174 6.91 17.43 -2.23
CA GLY A 174 8.09 17.32 -3.09
C GLY A 174 8.73 15.94 -2.93
N SER A 175 9.17 15.33 -4.03
CA SER A 175 9.89 14.06 -3.97
C SER A 175 11.10 14.01 -4.89
N VAL A 176 12.04 13.15 -4.55
CA VAL A 176 13.21 12.79 -5.34
C VAL A 176 13.33 11.28 -5.39
N ASP A 177 13.66 10.74 -6.56
CA ASP A 177 13.90 9.31 -6.78
C ASP A 177 15.12 9.17 -7.67
N ILE A 178 16.17 8.52 -7.17
CA ILE A 178 17.44 8.33 -7.88
C ILE A 178 17.81 6.86 -7.79
N THR A 179 18.11 6.25 -8.92
CA THR A 179 18.59 4.87 -9.01
C THR A 179 19.74 4.74 -9.99
N GLY A 180 20.57 3.73 -9.83
CA GLY A 180 21.63 3.44 -10.76
C GLY A 180 22.60 2.37 -10.29
N PRO A 181 23.52 1.92 -11.16
CA PRO A 181 24.57 0.97 -10.83
C PRO A 181 25.66 1.63 -9.95
N ILE A 182 26.31 0.82 -9.14
CA ILE A 182 27.58 1.18 -8.50
C ILE A 182 28.71 0.67 -9.40
N GLU A 183 29.42 1.60 -10.05
CA GLU A 183 30.45 1.28 -11.04
C GLU A 183 31.49 0.30 -10.50
N GLY A 184 31.91 -0.64 -11.36
CA GLY A 184 32.88 -1.68 -11.02
C GLY A 184 32.35 -2.77 -10.09
N THR A 185 31.06 -2.80 -9.81
CA THR A 185 30.42 -3.82 -8.97
C THR A 185 29.17 -4.41 -9.63
N ASN A 186 28.63 -5.47 -9.02
CA ASN A 186 27.32 -6.02 -9.39
C ASN A 186 26.17 -5.45 -8.53
N LEU A 187 26.34 -4.23 -8.02
CA LEU A 187 25.36 -3.58 -7.16
C LEU A 187 24.64 -2.45 -7.91
N ALA A 188 23.35 -2.30 -7.61
CA ALA A 188 22.59 -1.12 -7.95
C ALA A 188 21.92 -0.57 -6.68
N TYR A 189 21.78 0.74 -6.63
CA TYR A 189 21.13 1.46 -5.54
C TYR A 189 19.88 2.17 -6.00
N ARG A 190 18.96 2.43 -5.09
CA ARG A 190 17.89 3.41 -5.23
C ARG A 190 17.71 4.16 -3.94
N LEU A 191 17.51 5.47 -4.03
CA LEU A 191 17.19 6.35 -2.92
C LEU A 191 15.97 7.18 -3.29
N ILE A 192 14.91 7.06 -2.48
CA ILE A 192 13.69 7.84 -2.63
C ILE A 192 13.50 8.68 -1.38
N GLY A 193 13.18 9.95 -1.57
CA GLY A 193 12.83 10.88 -0.50
C GLY A 193 11.55 11.64 -0.85
N GLU A 194 10.69 11.88 0.13
CA GLU A 194 9.47 12.66 -0.03
C GLU A 194 9.23 13.52 1.20
N TYR A 195 8.79 14.74 0.98
CA TYR A 195 8.34 15.64 2.04
C TYR A 195 7.00 16.26 1.66
N GLN A 196 6.01 16.09 2.54
CA GLN A 196 4.67 16.63 2.42
C GLN A 196 4.40 17.63 3.53
N ASN A 197 3.81 18.77 3.18
CA ASN A 197 3.26 19.75 4.11
C ASN A 197 2.10 20.49 3.43
N GLU A 198 0.90 20.02 3.65
CA GLU A 198 -0.31 20.45 2.98
C GLU A 198 -1.38 20.85 3.97
N ASP A 199 -2.10 21.93 3.68
CA ASP A 199 -3.26 22.30 4.46
C ASP A 199 -4.40 21.30 4.23
N TYR A 200 -5.11 20.95 5.29
CA TYR A 200 -6.25 20.05 5.19
C TYR A 200 -7.42 20.75 4.50
N TRP A 201 -8.17 20.04 3.72
CA TRP A 201 -9.27 20.61 2.92
C TRP A 201 -10.42 21.18 3.73
N ARG A 202 -10.58 20.79 5.01
CA ARG A 202 -11.55 21.35 5.95
C ARG A 202 -10.93 22.49 6.76
N ASN A 203 -11.74 23.12 7.64
CA ASN A 203 -11.43 24.38 8.31
C ASN A 203 -10.04 24.51 8.95
N PHE A 204 -9.47 23.41 9.45
CA PHE A 204 -8.14 23.41 10.08
C PHE A 204 -7.49 22.03 10.01
N GLY A 205 -6.18 22.02 10.21
CA GLY A 205 -5.31 20.85 10.20
C GLY A 205 -4.31 20.89 9.05
N LYS A 206 -3.31 20.05 9.14
CA LYS A 206 -2.27 19.86 8.11
C LYS A 206 -1.91 18.40 7.99
N ASN A 207 -1.70 17.94 6.76
CA ASN A 207 -1.03 16.68 6.47
C ASN A 207 0.47 16.96 6.36
N LYS A 208 1.26 16.34 7.21
CA LYS A 208 2.73 16.44 7.18
C LYS A 208 3.32 15.05 7.17
N SER A 209 4.27 14.82 6.30
CA SER A 209 5.09 13.62 6.38
C SER A 209 6.48 13.84 5.81
N SER A 210 7.46 13.11 6.34
CA SER A 210 8.76 12.92 5.75
C SER A 210 8.98 11.43 5.51
N PHE A 211 9.47 11.07 4.33
CA PHE A 211 9.67 9.70 3.92
C PHE A 211 11.04 9.54 3.28
N ILE A 212 11.74 8.48 3.64
CA ILE A 212 13.00 8.09 3.03
C ILE A 212 13.02 6.57 2.79
N ALA A 213 13.48 6.15 1.61
CA ALA A 213 13.53 4.73 1.24
C ALA A 213 14.82 4.39 0.46
N PRO A 214 15.92 4.09 1.15
CA PRO A 214 17.11 3.51 0.52
C PRO A 214 16.90 2.02 0.21
N SER A 215 17.43 1.56 -0.91
CA SER A 215 17.49 0.16 -1.26
C SER A 215 18.74 -0.18 -2.08
N LEU A 216 19.15 -1.44 -2.00
CA LEU A 216 20.33 -1.97 -2.65
C LEU A 216 20.03 -3.35 -3.23
N THR A 217 20.41 -3.58 -4.49
CA THR A 217 20.29 -4.90 -5.13
C THR A 217 21.67 -5.37 -5.58
N TRP A 218 22.00 -6.59 -5.19
CA TRP A 218 23.15 -7.32 -5.73
C TRP A 218 22.68 -8.31 -6.80
N PHE A 219 23.34 -8.26 -7.96
CA PHE A 219 23.04 -9.10 -9.10
C PHE A 219 24.21 -10.06 -9.33
N GLY A 220 24.14 -11.28 -8.78
CA GLY A 220 25.09 -12.34 -9.07
C GLY A 220 24.68 -13.14 -10.31
N GLU A 221 25.52 -14.11 -10.70
CA GLU A 221 25.28 -14.99 -11.87
C GLU A 221 23.99 -15.84 -11.69
N ARG A 222 23.76 -16.34 -10.49
CA ARG A 222 22.64 -17.22 -10.14
C ARG A 222 21.75 -16.68 -9.03
N ALA A 223 22.10 -15.55 -8.43
CA ALA A 223 21.37 -14.98 -7.31
C ALA A 223 21.11 -13.50 -7.53
N THR A 224 19.94 -13.07 -7.10
CA THR A 224 19.61 -11.65 -6.95
C THR A 224 19.15 -11.43 -5.52
N VAL A 225 19.77 -10.46 -4.84
CA VAL A 225 19.41 -10.13 -3.45
C VAL A 225 19.15 -8.64 -3.35
N THR A 226 17.95 -8.30 -2.88
CA THR A 226 17.52 -6.91 -2.65
C THR A 226 17.26 -6.69 -1.17
N ALA A 227 17.93 -5.70 -0.59
CA ALA A 227 17.64 -5.17 0.74
C ALA A 227 17.05 -3.78 0.61
N SER A 228 15.95 -3.52 1.28
CA SER A 228 15.29 -2.22 1.31
C SER A 228 14.89 -1.85 2.73
N TYR A 229 14.90 -0.55 3.00
CA TYR A 229 14.40 0.03 4.23
C TYR A 229 13.59 1.28 3.87
N SER A 230 12.51 1.53 4.58
CA SER A 230 11.84 2.83 4.53
C SER A 230 11.42 3.28 5.92
N HIS A 231 11.50 4.59 6.13
CA HIS A 231 11.07 5.28 7.32
C HIS A 231 10.13 6.41 6.94
N ARG A 232 9.05 6.56 7.67
CA ARG A 232 8.10 7.65 7.51
C ARG A 232 7.73 8.23 8.86
N ASP A 233 7.97 9.53 9.06
CA ASP A 233 7.29 10.31 10.09
C ASP A 233 6.03 10.92 9.51
N TYR A 234 4.95 10.96 10.28
CA TYR A 234 3.68 11.51 9.82
C TYR A 234 2.89 12.22 10.91
N SER A 235 2.10 13.19 10.49
CA SER A 235 1.09 13.85 11.31
C SER A 235 -0.08 14.23 10.41
N ALA A 236 -1.27 13.77 10.73
CA ALA A 236 -2.47 13.99 9.93
C ALA A 236 -3.68 14.31 10.81
N PRO A 237 -4.63 15.11 10.33
CA PRO A 237 -5.87 15.35 11.03
C PRO A 237 -6.64 14.04 11.25
N PHE A 238 -7.10 13.81 12.48
CA PHE A 238 -8.03 12.73 12.78
C PHE A 238 -9.46 13.27 12.62
N ASP A 239 -10.04 13.09 11.43
CA ASP A 239 -11.34 13.63 11.07
C ASP A 239 -12.39 12.51 10.91
N ARG A 240 -13.39 12.50 11.77
CA ARG A 240 -14.48 11.52 11.71
C ARG A 240 -15.58 11.86 10.70
N GLY A 241 -15.43 12.95 9.95
CA GLY A 241 -16.37 13.34 8.91
C GLY A 241 -17.55 14.15 9.43
N THR A 242 -18.72 13.95 8.82
CA THR A 242 -19.95 14.67 9.16
C THR A 242 -20.83 13.90 10.15
N ILE A 243 -21.83 14.58 10.67
CA ILE A 243 -22.83 14.03 11.58
C ILE A 243 -24.09 13.73 10.78
N PHE A 244 -24.75 12.61 11.09
CA PHE A 244 -26.08 12.29 10.59
C PHE A 244 -27.12 12.49 11.66
N ASP A 245 -28.21 13.17 11.31
CA ASP A 245 -29.39 13.24 12.15
C ASP A 245 -30.09 11.87 12.11
N LEU A 246 -30.13 11.19 13.23
CA LEU A 246 -30.75 9.87 13.34
C LEU A 246 -32.26 9.87 13.10
N ASN A 247 -32.94 11.02 13.26
CA ASN A 247 -34.38 11.13 13.00
C ASN A 247 -34.69 11.18 11.50
N THR A 248 -33.84 11.80 10.72
CA THR A 248 -34.05 12.00 9.28
C THR A 248 -33.21 11.08 8.42
N GLY A 249 -32.12 10.50 8.96
CA GLY A 249 -31.14 9.72 8.22
C GLY A 249 -30.26 10.56 7.29
N HIS A 250 -30.35 11.89 7.35
CA HIS A 250 -29.58 12.79 6.50
C HIS A 250 -28.40 13.42 7.26
N ALA A 251 -27.35 13.77 6.50
CA ALA A 251 -26.26 14.58 7.02
C ALA A 251 -26.78 15.96 7.46
N VAL A 252 -26.22 16.52 8.54
CA VAL A 252 -26.54 17.86 9.00
C VAL A 252 -26.21 18.90 7.92
N ASN A 253 -27.07 19.90 7.77
CA ASN A 253 -26.92 20.95 6.77
C ASN A 253 -26.02 22.08 7.28
N VAL A 254 -24.72 21.92 7.10
CA VAL A 254 -23.68 22.91 7.42
C VAL A 254 -22.68 22.99 6.29
N ASP A 255 -21.81 24.00 6.28
CA ASP A 255 -20.73 24.05 5.32
C ASP A 255 -19.88 22.74 5.37
N ARG A 256 -19.57 22.18 4.23
CA ARG A 256 -18.84 20.91 4.12
C ARG A 256 -17.43 20.94 4.73
N LYS A 257 -16.88 22.15 4.91
CA LYS A 257 -15.58 22.33 5.58
C LYS A 257 -15.70 22.36 7.10
N THR A 258 -16.94 22.47 7.65
CA THR A 258 -17.15 22.52 9.10
C THR A 258 -16.67 21.22 9.76
N ARG A 259 -15.77 21.33 10.72
CA ARG A 259 -15.37 20.25 11.61
C ARG A 259 -16.15 20.31 12.91
N PHE A 260 -16.37 19.15 13.52
CA PHE A 260 -17.10 19.03 14.79
C PHE A 260 -16.18 18.63 15.96
N ASP A 261 -14.88 18.62 15.70
CA ASP A 261 -13.80 18.27 16.60
C ASP A 261 -12.96 19.52 16.96
N GLU A 262 -11.75 19.34 17.36
CA GLU A 262 -10.82 20.41 17.77
C GLU A 262 -9.52 20.34 16.96
N ALA A 263 -8.74 21.42 16.99
CA ALA A 263 -7.47 21.50 16.26
C ALA A 263 -6.43 20.45 16.71
N PHE A 264 -6.56 19.92 17.92
CA PHE A 264 -5.72 18.85 18.44
C PHE A 264 -6.14 17.44 17.97
N ASN A 265 -7.20 17.31 17.17
CA ASN A 265 -7.54 16.03 16.55
C ASN A 265 -6.50 15.65 15.50
N ILE A 266 -5.45 15.05 15.96
CA ILE A 266 -4.28 14.68 15.16
C ILE A 266 -3.91 13.24 15.51
N THR A 267 -3.52 12.48 14.50
CA THR A 267 -2.73 11.27 14.64
C THR A 267 -1.33 11.58 14.15
N ASP A 268 -0.34 11.37 15.00
CA ASP A 268 1.07 11.51 14.68
C ASP A 268 1.86 10.28 15.08
N GLY A 269 2.91 10.01 14.36
CA GLY A 269 3.73 8.83 14.63
C GLY A 269 4.79 8.60 13.55
N TYR A 270 5.33 7.39 13.59
CA TYR A 270 6.27 6.93 12.58
C TYR A 270 6.03 5.47 12.20
N SER A 271 6.43 5.11 10.99
CA SER A 271 6.40 3.73 10.52
C SER A 271 7.70 3.36 9.83
N ASP A 272 8.12 2.12 10.06
CA ASP A 272 9.32 1.51 9.47
C ASP A 272 8.94 0.28 8.67
N LEU A 273 9.65 0.05 7.57
CA LEU A 273 9.59 -1.18 6.80
C LEU A 273 11.00 -1.58 6.37
N ALA A 274 11.44 -2.76 6.78
CA ALA A 274 12.68 -3.37 6.31
C ALA A 274 12.34 -4.67 5.59
N GLN A 275 12.87 -4.86 4.38
CA GLN A 275 12.65 -6.07 3.59
C GLN A 275 13.95 -6.62 3.02
N LEU A 276 14.02 -7.94 2.96
CA LEU A 276 15.06 -8.69 2.28
C LEU A 276 14.39 -9.67 1.32
N ASN A 277 14.73 -9.57 0.04
CA ASN A 277 14.28 -10.48 -1.00
C ASN A 277 15.50 -11.15 -1.61
N ALA A 278 15.52 -12.46 -1.66
CA ALA A 278 16.59 -13.24 -2.26
C ALA A 278 16.00 -14.28 -3.21
N GLU A 279 16.56 -14.33 -4.41
CA GLU A 279 16.24 -15.34 -5.40
C GLU A 279 17.54 -16.04 -5.79
N TYR A 280 17.52 -17.37 -5.84
CA TYR A 280 18.66 -18.19 -6.21
C TYR A 280 18.25 -19.27 -7.21
N ARG A 281 18.82 -19.22 -8.41
CA ARG A 281 18.63 -20.22 -9.45
C ARG A 281 19.53 -21.45 -9.15
N LEU A 282 18.93 -22.49 -8.61
CA LEU A 282 19.62 -23.73 -8.27
C LEU A 282 20.15 -24.42 -9.54
N ASN A 283 19.32 -24.47 -10.58
CA ASN A 283 19.62 -24.96 -11.92
C ASN A 283 18.59 -24.40 -12.91
N ASP A 284 18.55 -24.87 -14.14
CA ASP A 284 17.65 -24.38 -15.18
C ASP A 284 16.17 -24.70 -14.91
N ALA A 285 15.89 -25.69 -14.06
CA ALA A 285 14.53 -26.11 -13.72
C ALA A 285 14.06 -25.60 -12.35
N TRP A 286 14.94 -25.21 -11.43
CA TRP A 286 14.59 -24.92 -10.06
C TRP A 286 15.15 -23.59 -9.57
N THR A 287 14.26 -22.80 -8.97
CA THR A 287 14.57 -21.51 -8.33
C THR A 287 14.08 -21.52 -6.89
N ALA A 288 14.96 -21.15 -5.95
CA ALA A 288 14.61 -20.93 -4.57
C ALA A 288 14.45 -19.43 -4.30
N ARG A 289 13.44 -19.06 -3.49
CA ARG A 289 13.18 -17.69 -3.06
C ARG A 289 13.09 -17.62 -1.55
N PHE A 290 13.55 -16.50 -1.02
CA PHE A 290 13.41 -16.16 0.38
C PHE A 290 13.02 -14.70 0.49
N ASP A 291 11.93 -14.44 1.17
CA ASP A 291 11.41 -13.11 1.44
C ASP A 291 11.24 -12.92 2.94
N TYR A 292 11.74 -11.80 3.45
CA TYR A 292 11.54 -11.36 4.82
C TYR A 292 11.09 -9.92 4.86
N SER A 293 10.14 -9.61 5.75
CA SER A 293 9.66 -8.26 6.02
C SER A 293 9.53 -8.04 7.51
N TYR A 294 10.09 -6.95 8.00
CA TYR A 294 9.77 -6.36 9.30
C TYR A 294 9.07 -5.04 9.07
N SER A 295 7.92 -4.83 9.69
CA SER A 295 7.25 -3.54 9.71
C SER A 295 6.83 -3.15 11.12
N GLN A 296 6.87 -1.84 11.39
CA GLN A 296 6.45 -1.25 12.64
C GLN A 296 5.63 0.00 12.36
N ASP A 297 4.59 0.22 13.18
CA ASP A 297 3.86 1.48 13.26
C ASP A 297 3.75 1.87 14.73
N HIS A 298 4.14 3.11 15.03
CA HIS A 298 4.03 3.71 16.36
C HIS A 298 3.28 5.01 16.25
N TYR A 299 2.18 5.17 17.00
CA TYR A 299 1.35 6.35 16.88
C TYR A 299 0.72 6.81 18.19
N ASN A 300 0.42 8.11 18.18
CA ASN A 300 -0.44 8.78 19.14
C ASN A 300 -1.66 9.33 18.42
N ASP A 301 -2.79 9.37 19.08
CA ASP A 301 -3.95 10.11 18.61
C ASP A 301 -4.64 10.88 19.74
N ASN A 302 -5.26 12.00 19.37
CA ASN A 302 -6.16 12.76 20.22
C ASN A 302 -7.42 13.07 19.43
N GLN A 303 -8.58 12.91 20.07
CA GLN A 303 -9.86 12.99 19.40
C GLN A 303 -10.90 13.66 20.28
N ALA A 304 -11.35 14.86 19.93
CA ALA A 304 -12.65 15.36 20.38
C ALA A 304 -13.71 14.72 19.47
N ARG A 305 -14.47 13.76 19.98
CA ARG A 305 -15.46 13.01 19.19
C ARG A 305 -16.88 13.38 19.60
N VAL A 306 -17.79 13.36 18.63
CA VAL A 306 -19.23 13.55 18.86
C VAL A 306 -19.79 12.28 19.49
N MET A 307 -20.47 12.45 20.61
CA MET A 307 -21.16 11.39 21.36
C MET A 307 -22.66 11.43 21.18
N ALA A 308 -23.24 12.65 21.02
CA ALA A 308 -24.65 12.86 20.77
C ALA A 308 -24.89 14.16 20.02
N TYR A 309 -25.95 14.19 19.24
CA TYR A 309 -26.46 15.35 18.53
C TYR A 309 -27.93 15.60 18.90
N ASP A 310 -28.24 16.83 19.29
CA ASP A 310 -29.60 17.30 19.53
C ASP A 310 -30.07 18.07 18.30
N SER A 311 -30.92 17.46 17.50
CA SER A 311 -31.43 18.04 16.26
C SER A 311 -32.34 19.23 16.46
N ALA A 312 -32.95 19.37 17.64
CA ALA A 312 -33.84 20.52 17.95
C ALA A 312 -33.05 21.81 18.20
N THR A 313 -31.85 21.70 18.77
CA THR A 313 -31.03 22.87 19.15
C THR A 313 -29.76 23.02 18.31
N GLY A 314 -29.37 21.99 17.58
CA GLY A 314 -28.07 21.94 16.88
C GLY A 314 -26.87 21.72 17.81
N ASN A 315 -27.10 21.34 19.06
CA ASN A 315 -26.01 21.15 20.03
C ASN A 315 -25.46 19.74 20.03
N LEU A 316 -24.14 19.66 20.23
CA LEU A 316 -23.41 18.42 20.38
C LEU A 316 -23.01 18.16 21.83
N THR A 317 -23.02 16.89 22.19
CA THR A 317 -22.22 16.39 23.30
C THR A 317 -20.95 15.80 22.72
N ARG A 318 -19.79 16.27 23.18
CA ARG A 318 -18.48 15.80 22.72
C ARG A 318 -17.71 15.18 23.88
N ARG A 319 -16.77 14.31 23.57
CA ARG A 319 -15.83 13.71 24.53
C ARG A 319 -14.47 13.69 23.93
N VAL A 320 -13.44 13.90 24.73
CA VAL A 320 -12.05 13.74 24.31
C VAL A 320 -11.59 12.36 24.69
N ASP A 321 -11.15 11.62 23.69
CA ASP A 321 -10.47 10.35 23.81
C ASP A 321 -9.03 10.49 23.27
N GLY A 322 -8.13 9.59 23.61
CA GLY A 322 -6.76 9.54 23.07
C GLY A 322 -6.11 8.18 23.25
N THR A 323 -5.08 7.95 22.45
CA THR A 323 -4.21 6.79 22.54
C THR A 323 -2.78 7.28 22.41
N HIS A 324 -1.91 6.95 23.34
CA HIS A 324 -0.52 7.41 23.30
C HIS A 324 0.44 6.21 23.31
N GLY A 325 1.36 6.18 22.35
CA GLY A 325 2.41 5.16 22.28
C GLY A 325 1.93 3.79 21.80
N SER A 326 0.78 3.69 21.12
CA SER A 326 0.36 2.42 20.52
C SER A 326 1.39 1.97 19.49
N THR A 327 1.82 0.71 19.60
CA THR A 327 2.85 0.17 18.71
C THR A 327 2.41 -1.17 18.16
N GLN A 328 2.52 -1.33 16.85
CA GLN A 328 2.29 -2.57 16.13
C GLN A 328 3.58 -3.00 15.45
N LYS A 329 3.89 -4.30 15.48
CA LYS A 329 5.04 -4.88 14.80
C LYS A 329 4.61 -6.13 14.07
N MET A 330 5.17 -6.33 12.88
CA MET A 330 4.91 -7.52 12.06
C MET A 330 6.20 -8.05 11.49
N HIS A 331 6.43 -9.34 11.69
CA HIS A 331 7.45 -10.11 11.01
C HIS A 331 6.76 -11.07 10.05
N SER A 332 7.07 -10.98 8.78
CA SER A 332 6.58 -11.91 7.75
C SER A 332 7.75 -12.53 7.04
N THR A 333 7.75 -13.84 6.94
CA THR A 333 8.82 -14.62 6.28
C THR A 333 8.18 -15.62 5.35
N ARG A 334 8.76 -15.79 4.16
CA ARG A 334 8.38 -16.81 3.21
C ARG A 334 9.60 -17.41 2.55
N ALA A 335 9.60 -18.72 2.37
CA ALA A 335 10.60 -19.45 1.61
C ALA A 335 9.89 -20.38 0.64
N ASP A 336 10.18 -20.22 -0.66
CA ASP A 336 9.53 -20.95 -1.74
C ASP A 336 10.56 -21.64 -2.62
N LEU A 337 10.17 -22.80 -3.16
CA LEU A 337 10.89 -23.52 -4.20
C LEU A 337 9.96 -23.67 -5.41
N GLN A 338 10.33 -23.05 -6.52
CA GLN A 338 9.63 -23.16 -7.80
C GLN A 338 10.39 -24.11 -8.71
N GLY A 339 9.69 -25.02 -9.38
CA GLY A 339 10.26 -25.98 -10.32
C GLY A 339 9.47 -26.07 -11.62
N ASN A 340 10.18 -26.13 -12.73
CA ASN A 340 9.63 -26.35 -14.05
C ASN A 340 10.12 -27.72 -14.54
N VAL A 341 9.23 -28.72 -14.54
CA VAL A 341 9.60 -30.10 -14.84
C VAL A 341 8.68 -30.74 -15.87
N VAL A 342 9.25 -31.58 -16.72
CA VAL A 342 8.46 -32.37 -17.67
C VAL A 342 8.32 -33.80 -17.13
N VAL A 343 7.08 -34.21 -16.86
CA VAL A 343 6.75 -35.56 -16.38
C VAL A 343 5.79 -36.21 -17.34
N GLY A 344 6.14 -37.36 -17.91
CA GLY A 344 5.30 -38.09 -18.84
C GLY A 344 4.94 -37.33 -20.12
N GLY A 345 5.80 -36.37 -20.53
CA GLY A 345 5.57 -35.52 -21.70
C GLY A 345 4.72 -34.26 -21.40
N PHE A 346 4.26 -34.08 -20.16
CA PHE A 346 3.52 -32.89 -19.71
C PHE A 346 4.46 -31.91 -19.02
N TYR A 347 4.35 -30.63 -19.38
CA TYR A 347 5.00 -29.55 -18.69
C TYR A 347 4.27 -29.25 -17.38
N ASN A 348 5.01 -29.21 -16.28
CA ASN A 348 4.46 -28.94 -14.96
C ASN A 348 5.25 -27.80 -14.31
N GLU A 349 4.55 -26.80 -13.82
CA GLU A 349 5.08 -25.79 -12.93
C GLU A 349 4.68 -26.13 -11.49
N LEU A 350 5.68 -26.31 -10.65
CA LEU A 350 5.52 -26.70 -9.25
C LEU A 350 5.96 -25.57 -8.34
N LEU A 351 5.15 -25.27 -7.35
CA LEU A 351 5.47 -24.34 -6.27
C LEU A 351 5.25 -25.02 -4.93
N THR A 352 6.26 -24.98 -4.08
CA THR A 352 6.14 -25.41 -2.68
C THR A 352 6.85 -24.43 -1.79
N GLY A 353 6.34 -24.20 -0.58
CA GLY A 353 6.94 -23.23 0.32
C GLY A 353 6.38 -23.28 1.72
N VAL A 354 6.98 -22.46 2.56
CA VAL A 354 6.54 -22.24 3.95
C VAL A 354 6.50 -20.74 4.21
N ALA A 355 5.52 -20.32 5.00
CA ALA A 355 5.41 -18.95 5.46
C ALA A 355 5.26 -18.93 6.99
N TYR A 356 5.83 -17.90 7.60
CA TYR A 356 5.71 -17.63 9.01
C TYR A 356 5.42 -16.16 9.24
N GLU A 357 4.47 -15.88 10.10
CA GLU A 357 4.07 -14.52 10.45
C GLU A 357 3.99 -14.40 11.99
N ASN A 358 4.52 -13.29 12.51
CA ASN A 358 4.38 -12.92 13.92
C ASN A 358 3.91 -11.47 14.01
N TYR A 359 2.80 -11.27 14.70
CA TYR A 359 2.20 -9.96 14.92
C TYR A 359 2.16 -9.64 16.40
N ASP A 360 2.82 -8.54 16.77
CA ASP A 360 2.83 -7.99 18.11
C ASP A 360 2.07 -6.67 18.16
N LEU A 361 1.13 -6.56 19.06
CA LEU A 361 0.37 -5.34 19.33
C LEU A 361 0.53 -4.92 20.79
N LEU A 362 1.27 -3.84 21.01
CA LEU A 362 1.28 -3.13 22.27
C LEU A 362 0.19 -2.06 22.23
N ARG A 363 -0.94 -2.36 22.84
CA ARG A 363 -1.95 -1.34 23.14
C ARG A 363 -1.59 -0.66 24.45
N THR A 364 -1.55 0.66 24.40
CA THR A 364 -1.51 1.47 25.62
C THR A 364 -2.93 1.74 26.11
N ASP A 365 -3.04 2.21 27.34
CA ASP A 365 -4.33 2.60 27.93
C ASP A 365 -5.02 3.64 27.07
N MET A 366 -6.29 3.44 26.83
CA MET A 366 -7.11 4.45 26.14
C MET A 366 -7.42 5.58 27.12
N LEU A 367 -7.08 6.80 26.73
CA LEU A 367 -7.42 8.00 27.47
C LEU A 367 -8.87 8.37 27.15
N ARG A 368 -9.67 8.66 28.17
CA ARG A 368 -11.08 8.98 28.02
C ARG A 368 -11.54 9.97 29.08
N CYS A 369 -11.92 11.17 28.65
CA CYS A 369 -12.41 12.22 29.50
C CYS A 369 -13.95 12.21 29.63
N LYS A 370 -14.50 13.14 30.41
CA LYS A 370 -15.95 13.26 30.57
C LYS A 370 -16.60 13.88 29.35
N ASN A 371 -17.88 13.59 29.16
CA ASN A 371 -18.71 14.23 28.14
C ASN A 371 -18.92 15.71 28.45
N VAL A 372 -18.77 16.57 27.43
CA VAL A 372 -18.97 18.02 27.50
C VAL A 372 -20.07 18.42 26.49
N LYS A 373 -21.02 19.23 26.94
CA LYS A 373 -22.10 19.77 26.11
C LYS A 373 -21.78 21.20 25.69
N GLY A 374 -22.46 21.68 24.64
CA GLY A 374 -22.52 23.12 24.33
C GLY A 374 -21.83 23.53 23.02
N PHE A 375 -21.29 22.60 22.25
CA PHE A 375 -20.80 22.91 20.89
C PHE A 375 -22.00 22.94 19.93
N ASN A 376 -22.26 24.09 19.31
CA ASN A 376 -23.35 24.25 18.35
C ASN A 376 -22.84 24.13 16.91
N ILE A 377 -23.50 23.30 16.10
CA ILE A 377 -23.05 23.04 14.72
C ILE A 377 -23.22 24.22 13.77
N TYR A 378 -24.14 25.12 14.08
CA TYR A 378 -24.47 26.34 13.30
C TYR A 378 -23.60 27.54 13.73
N HIS A 379 -23.11 27.53 14.97
CA HIS A 379 -22.28 28.56 15.56
C HIS A 379 -21.07 27.92 16.27
N PRO A 380 -20.16 27.27 15.51
CA PRO A 380 -19.08 26.48 16.10
C PRO A 380 -18.06 27.39 16.81
N VAL A 381 -17.77 27.08 18.06
CA VAL A 381 -16.69 27.69 18.83
C VAL A 381 -15.65 26.60 19.16
N TYR A 382 -14.46 26.77 18.62
CA TYR A 382 -13.35 25.84 18.81
C TYR A 382 -12.44 26.29 19.96
N GLY A 383 -11.55 25.36 20.43
CA GLY A 383 -10.63 25.63 21.53
C GLY A 383 -11.29 25.61 22.91
N THR A 384 -12.44 24.96 23.02
CA THR A 384 -13.19 24.83 24.28
C THR A 384 -12.92 23.51 25.00
N LEU A 385 -12.22 22.59 24.37
CA LEU A 385 -11.79 21.32 24.93
C LEU A 385 -10.28 21.21 24.90
N ASP A 386 -9.71 20.61 25.95
CA ASP A 386 -8.29 20.25 26.05
C ASP A 386 -8.11 18.77 25.78
N THR A 387 -6.87 18.33 25.51
CA THR A 387 -6.49 16.92 25.36
C THR A 387 -6.77 16.16 26.66
N CYS A 388 -7.06 14.88 26.53
CA CYS A 388 -7.42 14.02 27.65
C CYS A 388 -6.17 13.33 28.22
N ASN A 389 -6.02 13.36 29.55
CA ASN A 389 -4.97 12.63 30.28
C ASN A 389 -5.54 11.60 31.27
N THR A 390 -6.84 11.34 31.21
CA THR A 390 -7.52 10.41 32.14
C THR A 390 -7.59 9.05 31.51
N VAL A 391 -6.99 8.04 32.15
CA VAL A 391 -7.08 6.62 31.72
C VAL A 391 -8.51 6.13 31.88
N SER A 392 -8.99 5.38 30.88
CA SER A 392 -10.33 4.79 30.92
C SER A 392 -10.38 3.63 31.93
N ALA A 393 -11.37 3.67 32.81
CA ALA A 393 -11.59 2.59 33.78
C ALA A 393 -12.00 1.24 33.14
N SER A 394 -12.35 1.23 31.83
CA SER A 394 -12.69 0.01 31.09
C SER A 394 -11.46 -0.71 30.52
N ASP A 395 -10.30 -0.09 30.59
CA ASP A 395 -9.06 -0.59 29.97
C ASP A 395 -7.97 -0.87 31.05
N SER A 396 -8.32 -0.74 32.34
CA SER A 396 -7.44 -1.02 33.49
C SER A 396 -7.57 -2.48 33.99
#